data_5e8f0fce383d3e01b655eb0e118ddc89
#
_entry.id   5e8f0fce383d3e01b655eb0e118ddc89
#
_cell.length_a   1.000
_cell.length_b   1.000
_cell.length_c   1.000
_cell.angle_alpha   90.00
_cell.angle_beta   90.00
_cell.angle_gamma   90.00
#
_symmetry.space_group_name_H-M   'P 1'
#
loop_
_entity.id
_entity.type
_entity.pdbx_description
1 polymer ?
#
loop_
_entity_poly.entity_id
_entity_poly.type
_entity_poly.pdbx_seq_one_letter_code
_entity_poly.pdbx_strand_id
1 'polypeptide(L)'
;MLEYLAPRPGGIYVDGTLGGGGHGRLILEASAPDGVLIGFDRDPAARAAAGAYLAPFGERVRLVGRNFAEMAEALAEMGVTAIDGFLLDLGVSSHQLDTASRGFSFQADAPLDMRMDTEAEVTAADLVNELTEDELARIIWKYGEERWAKRIASFIVKARQAGAIERTSQLVDIIKGAIPKARWEERIHPATRTFQALRIAVNDELGSLERGLAAGIELLAPGGRGVVISFHSLEDRIVKNTFRQLAQGCTCPKDFPRCVCGGKPRLRILTGRPVMAGSSEVEENPRARSAKLRAVAKL
;
A
#
# COMPACT_ATOMS: atom_id res chain seq x y z
N MET A 1 -9.40 -11.51 -6.79
CA MET A 1 -7.93 -11.62 -6.62
C MET A 1 -7.43 -12.96 -7.16
N LEU A 2 -7.87 -14.11 -6.67
CA LEU A 2 -7.42 -15.45 -7.11
C LEU A 2 -7.53 -15.71 -8.61
N GLU A 3 -8.59 -15.26 -9.26
CA GLU A 3 -8.77 -15.38 -10.72
C GLU A 3 -7.58 -14.81 -11.51
N TYR A 4 -7.04 -13.68 -11.07
CA TYR A 4 -5.93 -12.99 -11.74
C TYR A 4 -4.57 -13.54 -11.33
N LEU A 5 -4.38 -13.89 -10.05
CA LEU A 5 -3.14 -14.50 -9.57
C LEU A 5 -2.98 -15.94 -10.09
N ALA A 6 -4.10 -16.67 -10.24
CA ALA A 6 -4.19 -18.05 -10.70
C ALA A 6 -3.20 -18.98 -10.00
N PRO A 7 -3.28 -19.15 -8.68
CA PRO A 7 -2.39 -20.04 -7.95
C PRO A 7 -2.53 -21.49 -8.44
N ARG A 8 -1.39 -22.22 -8.46
CA ARG A 8 -1.31 -23.62 -8.91
C ARG A 8 -0.45 -24.45 -7.95
N PRO A 9 -0.64 -25.75 -7.89
CA PRO A 9 0.23 -26.66 -7.13
C PRO A 9 1.70 -26.47 -7.50
N GLY A 10 2.59 -26.62 -6.49
CA GLY A 10 4.04 -26.46 -6.64
C GLY A 10 4.52 -25.00 -6.80
N GLY A 11 3.60 -24.03 -6.93
CA GLY A 11 3.96 -22.63 -7.13
C GLY A 11 4.45 -21.93 -5.86
N ILE A 12 5.33 -20.94 -6.03
CA ILE A 12 5.82 -20.06 -4.95
C ILE A 12 5.14 -18.70 -5.10
N TYR A 13 4.43 -18.29 -4.05
CA TYR A 13 3.68 -17.03 -4.04
C TYR A 13 4.17 -16.13 -2.93
N VAL A 14 4.20 -14.81 -3.21
CA VAL A 14 4.51 -13.79 -2.22
C VAL A 14 3.26 -12.97 -1.94
N ASP A 15 2.89 -12.87 -0.68
CA ASP A 15 1.95 -11.85 -0.19
C ASP A 15 2.77 -10.76 0.51
N GLY A 16 2.94 -9.61 -0.16
CA GLY A 16 3.75 -8.51 0.36
C GLY A 16 3.08 -7.70 1.46
N THR A 17 1.79 -7.97 1.70
CA THR A 17 0.92 -7.22 2.63
C THR A 17 0.03 -8.17 3.41
N LEU A 18 0.67 -9.14 4.06
CA LEU A 18 0.01 -10.32 4.64
C LEU A 18 -1.14 -10.00 5.60
N GLY A 19 -0.98 -8.93 6.42
CA GLY A 19 -1.96 -8.57 7.43
C GLY A 19 -2.33 -9.75 8.33
N GLY A 20 -3.62 -10.04 8.47
CA GLY A 20 -4.12 -11.21 9.21
C GLY A 20 -4.07 -12.54 8.44
N GLY A 21 -3.52 -12.57 7.22
CA GLY A 21 -3.34 -13.81 6.44
C GLY A 21 -4.56 -14.23 5.60
N GLY A 22 -5.58 -13.38 5.47
CA GLY A 22 -6.81 -13.74 4.75
C GLY A 22 -6.56 -14.09 3.28
N HIS A 23 -5.87 -13.25 2.54
CA HIS A 23 -5.47 -13.53 1.15
C HIS A 23 -4.47 -14.67 1.07
N GLY A 24 -3.50 -14.71 1.99
CA GLY A 24 -2.52 -15.78 2.09
C GLY A 24 -3.17 -17.17 2.21
N ARG A 25 -4.21 -17.30 3.04
CA ARG A 25 -4.97 -18.55 3.16
C ARG A 25 -5.61 -18.98 1.83
N LEU A 26 -6.27 -18.06 1.16
CA LEU A 26 -6.90 -18.35 -0.13
C LEU A 26 -5.88 -18.78 -1.19
N ILE A 27 -4.69 -18.19 -1.19
CA ILE A 27 -3.58 -18.58 -2.07
C ILE A 27 -3.12 -20.01 -1.76
N LEU A 28 -2.93 -20.34 -0.49
CA LEU A 28 -2.51 -21.67 -0.04
C LEU A 28 -3.55 -22.75 -0.35
N GLU A 29 -4.83 -22.47 -0.16
CA GLU A 29 -5.92 -23.38 -0.53
C GLU A 29 -5.96 -23.63 -2.04
N ALA A 30 -5.82 -22.57 -2.85
CA ALA A 30 -5.85 -22.67 -4.31
C ALA A 30 -4.57 -23.28 -4.90
N SER A 31 -3.45 -23.29 -4.19
CA SER A 31 -2.18 -23.90 -4.58
C SER A 31 -1.90 -25.25 -3.89
N ALA A 32 -2.93 -25.88 -3.32
CA ALA A 32 -2.78 -27.22 -2.72
C ALA A 32 -2.36 -28.26 -3.78
N PRO A 33 -1.57 -29.33 -3.40
CA PRO A 33 -1.21 -29.65 -2.01
C PRO A 33 0.09 -28.99 -1.53
N ASP A 34 0.95 -28.47 -2.39
CA ASP A 34 2.37 -28.21 -2.14
C ASP A 34 2.82 -26.77 -2.50
N GLY A 35 1.91 -25.90 -2.93
CA GLY A 35 2.23 -24.49 -3.16
C GLY A 35 2.65 -23.78 -1.87
N VAL A 36 3.66 -22.92 -1.97
CA VAL A 36 4.29 -22.20 -0.86
C VAL A 36 3.91 -20.73 -0.86
N LEU A 37 3.64 -20.18 0.31
CA LEU A 37 3.42 -18.77 0.55
C LEU A 37 4.55 -18.16 1.38
N ILE A 38 5.12 -17.07 0.90
CA ILE A 38 6.04 -16.20 1.63
C ILE A 38 5.30 -14.89 1.91
N GLY A 39 4.94 -14.68 3.17
CA GLY A 39 4.14 -13.54 3.60
C GLY A 39 4.99 -12.48 4.28
N PHE A 40 4.92 -11.24 3.79
CA PHE A 40 5.60 -10.09 4.37
C PHE A 40 4.62 -9.24 5.16
N ASP A 41 5.00 -8.87 6.37
CA ASP A 41 4.38 -7.78 7.10
C ASP A 41 5.38 -7.22 8.11
N ARG A 42 5.48 -5.90 8.19
CA ARG A 42 6.34 -5.21 9.16
C ARG A 42 5.69 -5.07 10.54
N ASP A 43 4.35 -5.22 10.64
CA ASP A 43 3.63 -5.16 11.90
C ASP A 43 3.76 -6.49 12.67
N PRO A 44 4.44 -6.54 13.85
CA PRO A 44 4.58 -7.77 14.61
C PRO A 44 3.24 -8.41 15.03
N ALA A 45 2.23 -7.58 15.33
CA ALA A 45 0.90 -8.06 15.71
C ALA A 45 0.18 -8.74 14.52
N ALA A 46 0.30 -8.17 13.32
CA ALA A 46 -0.23 -8.77 12.10
C ALA A 46 0.44 -10.12 11.83
N ARG A 47 1.78 -10.20 11.91
CA ARG A 47 2.51 -11.47 11.72
C ARG A 47 2.12 -12.55 12.74
N ALA A 48 1.94 -12.18 14.01
CA ALA A 48 1.50 -13.13 15.03
C ALA A 48 0.10 -13.66 14.73
N ALA A 49 -0.83 -12.80 14.35
CA ALA A 49 -2.19 -13.19 13.97
C ALA A 49 -2.20 -14.09 12.73
N ALA A 50 -1.45 -13.71 11.68
CA ALA A 50 -1.31 -14.52 10.46
C ALA A 50 -0.68 -15.88 10.74
N GLY A 51 0.36 -15.93 11.59
CA GLY A 51 1.01 -17.17 11.97
C GLY A 51 0.05 -18.15 12.63
N ALA A 52 -0.79 -17.68 13.56
CA ALA A 52 -1.82 -18.49 14.17
C ALA A 52 -2.89 -18.95 13.17
N TYR A 53 -3.35 -18.04 12.30
CA TYR A 53 -4.39 -18.32 11.31
C TYR A 53 -3.94 -19.27 10.21
N LEU A 54 -2.68 -19.19 9.79
CA LEU A 54 -2.10 -20.01 8.73
C LEU A 54 -1.38 -21.27 9.26
N ALA A 55 -1.33 -21.51 10.59
CA ALA A 55 -0.68 -22.65 11.20
C ALA A 55 -1.07 -24.02 10.59
N PRO A 56 -2.34 -24.27 10.16
CA PRO A 56 -2.72 -25.52 9.54
C PRO A 56 -1.98 -25.88 8.24
N PHE A 57 -1.34 -24.90 7.59
CA PHE A 57 -0.58 -25.13 6.36
C PHE A 57 0.88 -25.52 6.57
N GLY A 58 1.36 -25.47 7.82
CA GLY A 58 2.70 -25.95 8.21
C GLY A 58 3.84 -25.29 7.44
N GLU A 59 4.73 -26.10 6.91
CA GLU A 59 5.94 -25.64 6.19
C GLU A 59 5.68 -24.92 4.87
N ARG A 60 4.45 -24.94 4.39
CA ARG A 60 4.03 -24.19 3.21
C ARG A 60 3.97 -22.68 3.45
N VAL A 61 4.11 -22.24 4.70
CA VAL A 61 4.04 -20.80 5.08
C VAL A 61 5.38 -20.35 5.64
N ARG A 62 5.90 -19.26 5.10
CA ARG A 62 7.09 -18.57 5.61
C ARG A 62 6.73 -17.12 5.87
N LEU A 63 6.90 -16.67 7.13
CA LEU A 63 6.60 -15.30 7.54
C LEU A 63 7.88 -14.47 7.62
N VAL A 64 7.85 -13.29 7.02
CA VAL A 64 8.98 -12.36 6.93
C VAL A 64 8.61 -11.04 7.62
N GLY A 65 9.36 -10.68 8.67
CA GLY A 65 9.17 -9.46 9.44
C GLY A 65 9.85 -8.24 8.81
N ARG A 66 9.66 -8.03 7.50
CA ARG A 66 10.26 -6.92 6.74
C ARG A 66 9.22 -6.21 5.89
N ASN A 67 9.57 -5.03 5.41
CA ASN A 67 8.79 -4.35 4.38
C ASN A 67 8.90 -5.14 3.05
N PHE A 68 7.80 -5.27 2.31
CA PHE A 68 7.81 -5.89 0.98
C PHE A 68 8.74 -5.18 -0.02
N ALA A 69 9.16 -3.95 0.25
CA ALA A 69 10.19 -3.26 -0.52
C ALA A 69 11.55 -3.98 -0.50
N GLU A 70 11.78 -4.81 0.51
CA GLU A 70 12.97 -5.63 0.72
C GLU A 70 12.81 -7.08 0.19
N MET A 71 11.76 -7.31 -0.59
CA MET A 71 11.38 -8.65 -1.09
C MET A 71 12.55 -9.34 -1.81
N ALA A 72 13.32 -8.61 -2.64
CA ALA A 72 14.40 -9.20 -3.40
C ALA A 72 15.51 -9.76 -2.49
N GLU A 73 15.88 -9.01 -1.47
CA GLU A 73 16.93 -9.40 -0.52
C GLU A 73 16.47 -10.57 0.35
N ALA A 74 15.26 -10.48 0.90
CA ALA A 74 14.71 -11.52 1.76
C ALA A 74 14.52 -12.86 1.01
N LEU A 75 14.09 -12.83 -0.24
CA LEU A 75 13.94 -14.05 -1.05
C LEU A 75 15.31 -14.63 -1.44
N ALA A 76 16.31 -13.79 -1.73
CA ALA A 76 17.67 -14.25 -2.01
C ALA A 76 18.28 -14.95 -0.79
N GLU A 77 18.09 -14.43 0.43
CA GLU A 77 18.51 -15.06 1.68
C GLU A 77 17.87 -16.45 1.88
N MET A 78 16.65 -16.66 1.36
CA MET A 78 15.95 -17.93 1.41
C MET A 78 16.32 -18.88 0.26
N GLY A 79 17.20 -18.46 -0.65
CA GLY A 79 17.54 -19.23 -1.86
C GLY A 79 16.43 -19.24 -2.92
N VAL A 80 15.45 -18.34 -2.83
CA VAL A 80 14.34 -18.21 -3.80
C VAL A 80 14.74 -17.20 -4.87
N THR A 81 14.94 -17.67 -6.09
CA THR A 81 15.37 -16.85 -7.23
C THR A 81 14.24 -16.46 -8.18
N ALA A 82 13.11 -17.14 -8.10
CA ALA A 82 11.92 -16.88 -8.91
C ALA A 82 10.63 -17.22 -8.14
N ILE A 83 9.53 -16.51 -8.46
CA ILE A 83 8.21 -16.72 -7.89
C ILE A 83 7.16 -16.88 -9.00
N ASP A 84 6.10 -17.65 -8.74
CA ASP A 84 4.98 -17.84 -9.67
C ASP A 84 3.95 -16.72 -9.58
N GLY A 85 3.95 -15.98 -8.46
CA GLY A 85 3.11 -14.80 -8.33
C GLY A 85 3.37 -13.99 -7.09
N PHE A 86 2.94 -12.71 -7.14
CA PHE A 86 2.90 -11.86 -5.97
C PHE A 86 1.56 -11.12 -5.87
N LEU A 87 1.19 -10.84 -4.63
CA LEU A 87 0.06 -9.99 -4.25
C LEU A 87 0.58 -8.81 -3.41
N LEU A 88 0.12 -7.61 -3.75
CA LEU A 88 0.23 -6.43 -2.90
C LEU A 88 -1.18 -5.88 -2.66
N ASP A 89 -1.70 -6.01 -1.45
CA ASP A 89 -2.96 -5.39 -1.00
C ASP A 89 -2.60 -4.16 -0.17
N LEU A 90 -2.56 -2.98 -0.83
CA LEU A 90 -1.94 -1.78 -0.28
C LEU A 90 -2.81 -1.10 0.79
N GLY A 91 -2.18 -0.25 1.56
CA GLY A 91 -2.82 0.56 2.59
C GLY A 91 -2.73 -0.04 3.99
N VAL A 92 -3.71 0.26 4.82
CA VAL A 92 -3.77 -0.16 6.23
C VAL A 92 -4.71 -1.33 6.44
N SER A 93 -4.33 -2.26 7.32
CA SER A 93 -5.19 -3.39 7.68
C SER A 93 -6.41 -2.91 8.49
N SER A 94 -7.50 -3.70 8.44
CA SER A 94 -8.67 -3.42 9.29
C SER A 94 -8.31 -3.35 10.77
N HIS A 95 -7.40 -4.22 11.23
CA HIS A 95 -6.93 -4.21 12.62
C HIS A 95 -6.24 -2.89 12.98
N GLN A 96 -5.40 -2.34 12.10
CA GLN A 96 -4.75 -1.04 12.33
C GLN A 96 -5.75 0.11 12.39
N LEU A 97 -6.80 0.10 11.56
CA LEU A 97 -7.86 1.11 11.58
C LEU A 97 -8.76 0.99 12.82
N ASP A 98 -9.05 -0.22 13.26
CA ASP A 98 -9.97 -0.49 14.37
C ASP A 98 -9.28 -0.37 15.73
N THR A 99 -7.94 -0.40 15.78
CA THR A 99 -7.15 -0.19 17.00
C THR A 99 -6.87 1.30 17.18
N ALA A 100 -7.70 1.98 17.96
CA ALA A 100 -7.62 3.44 18.14
C ALA A 100 -6.22 3.92 18.52
N SER A 101 -5.51 3.20 19.42
CA SER A 101 -4.16 3.57 19.88
C SER A 101 -3.10 3.65 18.80
N ARG A 102 -3.36 3.11 17.59
CA ARG A 102 -2.47 3.18 16.43
C ARG A 102 -2.56 4.52 15.68
N GLY A 103 -3.56 5.34 15.94
CA GLY A 103 -3.70 6.69 15.38
C GLY A 103 -4.01 6.79 13.89
N PHE A 104 -4.36 5.70 13.21
CA PHE A 104 -4.72 5.70 11.78
C PHE A 104 -6.09 6.31 11.50
N SER A 105 -6.99 6.25 12.49
CA SER A 105 -8.34 6.79 12.41
C SER A 105 -8.48 8.03 13.29
N PHE A 106 -9.34 8.93 12.86
CA PHE A 106 -9.77 10.10 13.65
C PHE A 106 -11.22 9.99 14.15
N GLN A 107 -11.81 8.81 14.07
CA GLN A 107 -13.15 8.54 14.61
C GLN A 107 -13.14 8.51 16.15
N ALA A 108 -12.04 8.08 16.74
CA ALA A 108 -11.78 8.14 18.15
C ALA A 108 -10.55 9.01 18.42
N ASP A 109 -10.53 9.69 19.57
CA ASP A 109 -9.35 10.42 19.99
C ASP A 109 -8.26 9.44 20.47
N ALA A 110 -7.06 9.56 19.91
CA ALA A 110 -5.97 8.62 20.10
C ALA A 110 -4.60 9.32 19.97
N PRO A 111 -3.49 8.68 20.39
CA PRO A 111 -2.16 9.15 20.05
C PRO A 111 -1.98 9.32 18.55
N LEU A 112 -1.30 10.38 18.13
CA LEU A 112 -1.01 10.67 16.72
C LEU A 112 0.22 9.89 16.26
N ASP A 113 0.10 8.55 16.17
CA ASP A 113 1.20 7.64 15.87
C ASP A 113 1.32 7.34 14.35
N MET A 114 0.40 6.62 13.77
CA MET A 114 0.31 6.19 12.36
C MET A 114 1.44 5.28 11.86
N ARG A 115 2.31 4.75 12.71
CA ARG A 115 3.34 3.79 12.30
C ARG A 115 2.71 2.43 12.01
N MET A 116 2.99 1.83 10.87
CA MET A 116 2.65 0.43 10.59
C MET A 116 3.61 -0.51 11.31
N ASP A 117 4.90 -0.19 11.31
CA ASP A 117 5.91 -0.82 12.14
C ASP A 117 6.02 -0.07 13.48
N THR A 118 5.65 -0.73 14.57
CA THR A 118 5.68 -0.13 15.91
C THR A 118 7.09 0.07 16.45
N GLU A 119 8.09 -0.54 15.84
CA GLU A 119 9.51 -0.38 16.20
C GLU A 119 10.18 0.78 15.46
N ALA A 120 9.51 1.36 14.43
CA ALA A 120 10.02 2.56 13.76
C ALA A 120 10.06 3.76 14.71
N GLU A 121 11.01 4.66 14.48
CA GLU A 121 11.26 5.79 15.40
C GLU A 121 10.26 6.94 15.19
N VAL A 122 9.91 7.26 13.93
CA VAL A 122 9.19 8.48 13.56
C VAL A 122 7.69 8.25 13.52
N THR A 123 6.94 9.01 14.29
CA THR A 123 5.48 9.02 14.35
C THR A 123 4.89 10.18 13.54
N ALA A 124 3.57 10.19 13.36
CA ALA A 124 2.88 11.35 12.78
C ALA A 124 2.94 12.58 13.69
N ALA A 125 3.02 12.39 15.01
CA ALA A 125 3.24 13.47 15.96
C ALA A 125 4.60 14.14 15.73
N ASP A 126 5.66 13.38 15.53
CA ASP A 126 6.98 13.94 15.24
C ASP A 126 6.96 14.77 13.95
N LEU A 127 6.31 14.26 12.89
CA LEU A 127 6.20 15.02 11.63
C LEU A 127 5.53 16.38 11.84
N VAL A 128 4.39 16.42 12.54
CA VAL A 128 3.65 17.69 12.71
C VAL A 128 4.34 18.65 13.69
N ASN A 129 5.13 18.14 14.63
CA ASN A 129 5.82 18.96 15.61
C ASN A 129 7.21 19.44 15.18
N GLU A 130 7.92 18.68 14.34
CA GLU A 130 9.33 18.94 14.00
C GLU A 130 9.53 19.55 12.61
N LEU A 131 8.75 19.10 11.60
CA LEU A 131 8.95 19.55 10.22
C LEU A 131 8.65 21.04 10.06
N THR A 132 9.34 21.69 9.11
CA THR A 132 9.08 23.07 8.72
C THR A 132 7.71 23.21 8.04
N GLU A 133 7.18 24.44 7.97
CA GLU A 133 5.91 24.72 7.29
C GLU A 133 5.92 24.27 5.83
N ASP A 134 7.03 24.51 5.11
CA ASP A 134 7.19 24.13 3.71
C ASP A 134 7.25 22.61 3.51
N GLU A 135 7.90 21.87 4.40
CA GLU A 135 7.94 20.41 4.37
C GLU A 135 6.56 19.81 4.63
N LEU A 136 5.85 20.29 5.64
CA LEU A 136 4.47 19.89 5.92
C LEU A 136 3.55 20.19 4.75
N ALA A 137 3.62 21.40 4.20
CA ALA A 137 2.82 21.77 3.03
C ALA A 137 3.11 20.87 1.83
N ARG A 138 4.38 20.50 1.60
CA ARG A 138 4.79 19.58 0.54
C ARG A 138 4.24 18.18 0.74
N ILE A 139 4.31 17.62 1.96
CA ILE A 139 3.75 16.32 2.31
C ILE A 139 2.25 16.31 2.08
N ILE A 140 1.53 17.28 2.65
CA ILE A 140 0.07 17.38 2.57
C ILE A 140 -0.39 17.56 1.12
N TRP A 141 0.32 18.35 0.33
CA TRP A 141 0.04 18.54 -1.10
C TRP A 141 0.33 17.28 -1.91
N LYS A 142 1.54 16.71 -1.77
CA LYS A 142 2.02 15.59 -2.59
C LYS A 142 1.27 14.30 -2.32
N TYR A 143 1.02 13.99 -1.03
CA TYR A 143 0.47 12.70 -0.59
C TYR A 143 -1.02 12.76 -0.25
N GLY A 144 -1.53 13.93 0.07
CA GLY A 144 -2.95 14.14 0.31
C GLY A 144 -3.72 14.67 -0.91
N GLU A 145 -3.03 15.18 -1.94
CA GLU A 145 -3.64 15.93 -3.04
C GLU A 145 -4.56 17.07 -2.49
N GLU A 146 -4.18 17.65 -1.31
CA GLU A 146 -4.98 18.63 -0.57
C GLU A 146 -4.68 20.05 -1.02
N ARG A 147 -5.70 20.75 -1.50
CA ARG A 147 -5.56 22.11 -2.03
C ARG A 147 -5.24 23.16 -0.96
N TRP A 148 -5.63 22.89 0.29
CA TRP A 148 -5.40 23.76 1.43
C TRP A 148 -4.07 23.47 2.15
N ALA A 149 -3.18 22.68 1.55
CA ALA A 149 -1.95 22.17 2.16
C ALA A 149 -1.13 23.28 2.83
N LYS A 150 -0.86 24.39 2.15
CA LYS A 150 -0.10 25.52 2.72
C LYS A 150 -0.78 26.11 3.97
N ARG A 151 -2.09 26.31 3.89
CA ARG A 151 -2.84 26.88 5.01
C ARG A 151 -2.94 25.92 6.18
N ILE A 152 -3.12 24.62 5.92
CA ILE A 152 -3.10 23.57 6.96
C ILE A 152 -1.73 23.55 7.64
N ALA A 153 -0.63 23.53 6.88
CA ALA A 153 0.73 23.56 7.42
C ALA A 153 0.98 24.78 8.32
N SER A 154 0.58 25.96 7.86
CA SER A 154 0.68 27.20 8.66
C SER A 154 -0.11 27.13 9.97
N PHE A 155 -1.32 26.55 9.94
CA PHE A 155 -2.13 26.36 11.15
C PHE A 155 -1.51 25.34 12.12
N ILE A 156 -0.91 24.25 11.60
CA ILE A 156 -0.17 23.27 12.40
C ILE A 156 1.01 23.94 13.08
N VAL A 157 1.86 24.65 12.33
CA VAL A 157 3.05 25.33 12.87
C VAL A 157 2.68 26.38 13.90
N LYS A 158 1.58 27.12 13.70
CA LYS A 158 1.08 28.06 14.69
C LYS A 158 0.55 27.35 15.95
N ALA A 159 -0.19 26.27 15.79
CA ALA A 159 -0.79 25.56 16.93
C ALA A 159 0.26 24.93 17.83
N ARG A 160 1.32 24.31 17.28
CA ARG A 160 2.38 23.67 18.07
C ARG A 160 3.21 24.65 18.91
N GLN A 161 3.16 25.96 18.61
CA GLN A 161 3.80 26.99 19.46
C GLN A 161 3.13 27.11 20.84
N ALA A 162 1.85 26.75 20.96
CA ALA A 162 1.12 26.74 22.21
C ALA A 162 1.23 25.44 23.02
N GLY A 163 1.71 24.36 22.35
CA GLY A 163 1.91 23.04 22.94
C GLY A 163 2.00 21.96 21.85
N ALA A 164 2.66 20.87 22.14
CA ALA A 164 2.82 19.76 21.20
C ALA A 164 1.47 19.18 20.74
N ILE A 165 1.40 18.77 19.48
CA ILE A 165 0.24 18.11 18.88
C ILE A 165 0.47 16.60 19.00
N GLU A 166 -0.17 15.97 19.97
CA GLU A 166 0.06 14.57 20.32
C GLU A 166 -1.14 13.65 20.00
N ARG A 167 -2.31 14.26 19.74
CA ARG A 167 -3.55 13.51 19.59
C ARG A 167 -4.25 13.77 18.28
N THR A 168 -4.96 12.75 17.79
CA THR A 168 -5.72 12.83 16.54
C THR A 168 -6.77 13.93 16.56
N SER A 169 -7.47 14.12 17.68
CA SER A 169 -8.50 15.17 17.82
C SER A 169 -7.92 16.58 17.68
N GLN A 170 -6.76 16.86 18.29
CA GLN A 170 -6.08 18.14 18.15
C GLN A 170 -5.77 18.47 16.69
N LEU A 171 -5.21 17.51 15.96
CA LEU A 171 -4.90 17.69 14.54
C LEU A 171 -6.17 17.90 13.71
N VAL A 172 -7.26 17.15 13.98
CA VAL A 172 -8.56 17.33 13.32
C VAL A 172 -9.09 18.75 13.50
N ASP A 173 -9.04 19.28 14.71
CA ASP A 173 -9.55 20.63 15.00
C ASP A 173 -8.72 21.72 14.31
N ILE A 174 -7.39 21.56 14.25
CA ILE A 174 -6.49 22.42 13.50
C ILE A 174 -6.85 22.43 12.02
N ILE A 175 -7.03 21.25 11.41
CA ILE A 175 -7.40 21.12 9.99
C ILE A 175 -8.77 21.75 9.70
N LYS A 176 -9.76 21.49 10.56
CA LYS A 176 -11.10 22.10 10.44
C LYS A 176 -11.04 23.63 10.53
N GLY A 177 -10.17 24.17 11.38
CA GLY A 177 -9.94 25.61 11.47
C GLY A 177 -9.25 26.19 10.24
N ALA A 178 -8.38 25.40 9.60
CA ALA A 178 -7.66 25.81 8.41
C ALA A 178 -8.53 25.84 7.14
N ILE A 179 -9.47 24.90 7.01
CA ILE A 179 -10.34 24.78 5.82
C ILE A 179 -11.66 25.51 6.05
N PRO A 180 -12.02 26.54 5.21
CA PRO A 180 -13.31 27.21 5.34
C PRO A 180 -14.48 26.23 5.25
N LYS A 181 -15.45 26.33 6.15
CA LYS A 181 -16.63 25.42 6.20
C LYS A 181 -17.37 25.31 4.86
N ALA A 182 -17.48 26.38 4.10
CA ALA A 182 -18.11 26.42 2.77
C ALA A 182 -17.35 25.61 1.72
N ARG A 183 -16.15 25.13 2.02
CA ARG A 183 -15.31 24.30 1.14
C ARG A 183 -15.20 22.84 1.60
N TRP A 184 -15.91 22.46 2.66
CA TRP A 184 -15.97 21.07 3.09
C TRP A 184 -16.78 20.25 2.08
N GLU A 185 -16.25 19.08 1.74
CA GLU A 185 -16.93 18.14 0.85
C GLU A 185 -17.96 17.32 1.65
N GLU A 186 -19.15 17.10 1.10
CA GLU A 186 -20.23 16.35 1.80
C GLU A 186 -19.85 14.89 2.09
N ARG A 187 -19.01 14.29 1.25
CA ARG A 187 -18.69 12.85 1.30
C ARG A 187 -17.34 12.54 1.90
N ILE A 188 -16.50 13.54 2.14
CA ILE A 188 -15.12 13.37 2.61
C ILE A 188 -14.89 14.30 3.80
N HIS A 189 -14.54 13.72 4.94
CA HIS A 189 -14.20 14.52 6.12
C HIS A 189 -12.96 15.41 5.85
N PRO A 190 -12.93 16.68 6.27
CA PRO A 190 -11.83 17.59 5.97
C PRO A 190 -10.43 17.08 6.34
N ALA A 191 -10.32 16.28 7.39
CA ALA A 191 -9.04 15.71 7.84
C ALA A 191 -8.55 14.53 6.99
N THR A 192 -9.39 13.88 6.19
CA THR A 192 -9.05 12.62 5.51
C THR A 192 -7.78 12.71 4.67
N ARG A 193 -7.64 13.76 3.85
CA ARG A 193 -6.48 13.92 2.97
C ARG A 193 -5.20 14.21 3.74
N THR A 194 -5.27 15.00 4.80
CA THR A 194 -4.10 15.29 5.64
C THR A 194 -3.65 14.05 6.42
N PHE A 195 -4.59 13.27 6.99
CA PHE A 195 -4.28 12.01 7.64
C PHE A 195 -3.67 11.00 6.67
N GLN A 196 -4.22 10.86 5.46
CA GLN A 196 -3.61 10.05 4.40
C GLN A 196 -2.18 10.52 4.08
N ALA A 197 -1.96 11.82 3.96
CA ALA A 197 -0.64 12.37 3.63
C ALA A 197 0.41 12.06 4.71
N LEU A 198 0.06 12.24 5.98
CA LEU A 198 0.94 11.93 7.10
C LEU A 198 1.23 10.43 7.18
N ARG A 199 0.21 9.57 7.02
CA ARG A 199 0.35 8.12 7.01
C ARG A 199 1.33 7.66 5.93
N ILE A 200 1.16 8.15 4.71
CA ILE A 200 2.06 7.86 3.58
C ILE A 200 3.49 8.30 3.89
N ALA A 201 3.66 9.47 4.51
CA ALA A 201 4.98 10.01 4.85
C ALA A 201 5.67 9.22 5.96
N VAL A 202 4.96 8.93 7.08
CA VAL A 202 5.48 8.13 8.21
C VAL A 202 5.96 6.76 7.74
N ASN A 203 5.22 6.15 6.82
CA ASN A 203 5.42 4.76 6.43
C ASN A 203 6.19 4.57 5.12
N ASP A 204 6.59 5.63 4.44
CA ASP A 204 7.18 5.58 3.08
C ASP A 204 6.39 4.67 2.13
N GLU A 205 5.04 4.79 2.16
CA GLU A 205 4.17 3.85 1.45
C GLU A 205 4.42 3.84 -0.06
N LEU A 206 4.54 5.02 -0.68
CA LEU A 206 4.73 5.12 -2.14
C LEU A 206 6.13 4.71 -2.58
N GLY A 207 7.19 5.05 -1.82
CA GLY A 207 8.55 4.59 -2.08
C GLY A 207 8.67 3.08 -1.91
N SER A 208 8.05 2.52 -0.87
CA SER A 208 7.96 1.07 -0.67
C SER A 208 7.23 0.37 -1.82
N LEU A 209 6.12 0.96 -2.30
CA LEU A 209 5.39 0.43 -3.46
C LEU A 209 6.26 0.40 -4.71
N GLU A 210 6.97 1.48 -5.03
CA GLU A 210 7.83 1.54 -6.22
C GLU A 210 8.93 0.47 -6.16
N ARG A 211 9.63 0.33 -5.02
CA ARG A 211 10.68 -0.68 -4.83
C ARG A 211 10.13 -2.10 -4.85
N GLY A 212 9.09 -2.38 -4.08
CA GLY A 212 8.48 -3.72 -3.99
C GLY A 212 7.86 -4.17 -5.29
N LEU A 213 7.21 -3.24 -6.03
CA LEU A 213 6.65 -3.55 -7.35
C LEU A 213 7.75 -3.90 -8.36
N ALA A 214 8.85 -3.14 -8.37
CA ALA A 214 10.00 -3.44 -9.20
C ALA A 214 10.61 -4.82 -8.86
N ALA A 215 10.85 -5.08 -7.58
CA ALA A 215 11.39 -6.35 -7.09
C ALA A 215 10.47 -7.54 -7.45
N GLY A 216 9.18 -7.42 -7.17
CA GLY A 216 8.20 -8.48 -7.49
C GLY A 216 8.15 -8.81 -8.98
N ILE A 217 8.16 -7.80 -9.84
CA ILE A 217 8.16 -8.01 -11.31
C ILE A 217 9.46 -8.68 -11.79
N GLU A 218 10.61 -8.30 -11.24
CA GLU A 218 11.88 -8.94 -11.61
C GLU A 218 11.89 -10.43 -11.21
N LEU A 219 11.40 -10.75 -10.03
CA LEU A 219 11.38 -12.09 -9.48
C LEU A 219 10.33 -13.01 -10.13
N LEU A 220 9.32 -12.48 -10.84
CA LEU A 220 8.35 -13.34 -11.53
C LEU A 220 9.04 -14.28 -12.52
N ALA A 221 8.74 -15.56 -12.45
CA ALA A 221 9.05 -16.54 -13.49
C ALA A 221 8.27 -16.22 -14.79
N PRO A 222 8.70 -16.67 -15.96
CA PRO A 222 7.91 -16.57 -17.19
C PRO A 222 6.50 -17.16 -16.99
N GLY A 223 5.46 -16.40 -17.33
CA GLY A 223 4.06 -16.75 -17.06
C GLY A 223 3.56 -16.47 -15.64
N GLY A 224 4.45 -16.14 -14.71
CA GLY A 224 4.11 -15.71 -13.35
C GLY A 224 3.27 -14.43 -13.33
N ARG A 225 2.47 -14.22 -12.28
CA ARG A 225 1.48 -13.15 -12.23
C ARG A 225 1.66 -12.23 -11.04
N GLY A 226 1.54 -10.92 -11.29
CA GLY A 226 1.50 -9.89 -10.25
C GLY A 226 0.10 -9.32 -10.12
N VAL A 227 -0.41 -9.24 -8.90
CA VAL A 227 -1.69 -8.63 -8.57
C VAL A 227 -1.48 -7.55 -7.53
N VAL A 228 -2.03 -6.36 -7.78
CA VAL A 228 -1.97 -5.22 -6.86
C VAL A 228 -3.36 -4.67 -6.65
N ILE A 229 -3.74 -4.49 -5.38
CA ILE A 229 -4.96 -3.80 -4.96
C ILE A 229 -4.54 -2.47 -4.35
N SER A 230 -5.09 -1.38 -4.83
CA SER A 230 -4.81 -0.02 -4.37
C SER A 230 -6.10 0.66 -3.93
N PHE A 231 -6.01 1.60 -2.95
CA PHE A 231 -7.17 2.26 -2.36
C PHE A 231 -7.23 3.76 -2.63
N HIS A 232 -6.15 4.36 -3.11
CA HIS A 232 -6.15 5.77 -3.50
C HIS A 232 -5.45 6.03 -4.85
N SER A 233 -5.64 7.25 -5.37
CA SER A 233 -5.20 7.67 -6.70
C SER A 233 -3.70 7.58 -6.92
N LEU A 234 -2.89 7.85 -5.90
CA LEU A 234 -1.42 7.87 -6.03
C LEU A 234 -0.87 6.45 -6.23
N GLU A 235 -1.35 5.48 -5.43
CA GLU A 235 -0.99 4.06 -5.59
C GLU A 235 -1.39 3.56 -6.98
N ASP A 236 -2.68 3.73 -7.35
CA ASP A 236 -3.19 3.28 -8.65
C ASP A 236 -2.40 3.88 -9.82
N ARG A 237 -1.95 5.14 -9.68
CA ARG A 237 -1.14 5.83 -10.68
C ARG A 237 0.23 5.20 -10.86
N ILE A 238 0.92 4.86 -9.77
CA ILE A 238 2.22 4.18 -9.78
C ILE A 238 2.06 2.83 -10.46
N VAL A 239 1.16 1.98 -9.98
CA VAL A 239 0.93 0.62 -10.51
C VAL A 239 0.57 0.66 -12.00
N LYS A 240 -0.39 1.52 -12.37
CA LYS A 240 -0.81 1.69 -13.78
C LYS A 240 0.36 2.09 -14.68
N ASN A 241 1.15 3.07 -14.27
CA ASN A 241 2.24 3.59 -15.09
C ASN A 241 3.36 2.56 -15.23
N THR A 242 3.75 1.87 -14.15
CA THR A 242 4.76 0.80 -14.17
C THR A 242 4.32 -0.34 -15.08
N PHE A 243 3.09 -0.84 -14.93
CA PHE A 243 2.58 -1.92 -15.77
C PHE A 243 2.52 -1.54 -17.25
N ARG A 244 2.06 -0.32 -17.56
CA ARG A 244 2.02 0.16 -18.95
C ARG A 244 3.39 0.32 -19.57
N GLN A 245 4.32 0.90 -18.85
CA GLN A 245 5.70 1.09 -19.31
C GLN A 245 6.36 -0.25 -19.67
N LEU A 246 6.23 -1.25 -18.79
CA LEU A 246 6.83 -2.57 -19.00
C LEU A 246 6.07 -3.42 -20.02
N ALA A 247 4.79 -3.17 -20.23
CA ALA A 247 4.01 -3.85 -21.27
C ALA A 247 4.21 -3.24 -22.68
N GLN A 248 4.55 -1.96 -22.76
CA GLN A 248 4.79 -1.28 -24.03
C GLN A 248 6.15 -1.67 -24.63
N GLY A 249 7.18 -1.84 -23.80
CA GLY A 249 8.55 -2.18 -24.17
C GLY A 249 9.28 -1.09 -24.96
N CYS A 250 8.74 -0.65 -26.07
CA CYS A 250 9.35 0.39 -26.89
C CYS A 250 9.14 1.79 -26.30
N THR A 251 10.22 2.58 -26.16
CA THR A 251 10.24 3.95 -25.66
C THR A 251 10.49 5.00 -26.74
N CYS A 252 10.61 4.59 -28.02
CA CYS A 252 10.80 5.51 -29.13
C CYS A 252 9.58 6.42 -29.32
N PRO A 253 9.77 7.68 -29.79
CA PRO A 253 8.69 8.52 -30.27
C PRO A 253 7.84 7.79 -31.32
N LYS A 254 6.52 8.03 -31.31
CA LYS A 254 5.58 7.34 -32.22
C LYS A 254 5.82 7.62 -33.71
N ASP A 255 6.40 8.79 -34.01
CA ASP A 255 6.75 9.27 -35.35
C ASP A 255 8.10 8.76 -35.85
N PHE A 256 8.83 7.98 -35.03
CA PHE A 256 10.11 7.41 -35.43
C PHE A 256 9.91 6.26 -36.45
N PRO A 257 10.55 6.32 -37.63
CA PRO A 257 10.30 5.36 -38.72
C PRO A 257 10.72 3.92 -38.40
N ARG A 258 11.65 3.73 -37.46
CA ARG A 258 12.08 2.42 -36.95
C ARG A 258 12.42 2.49 -35.48
N CYS A 259 12.08 1.43 -34.75
CA CYS A 259 12.49 1.30 -33.36
C CYS A 259 14.01 1.16 -33.23
N VAL A 260 14.65 2.05 -32.46
CA VAL A 260 16.09 2.07 -32.18
C VAL A 260 16.42 1.76 -30.71
N CYS A 261 15.39 1.72 -29.82
CA CYS A 261 15.63 1.45 -28.40
C CYS A 261 15.81 -0.03 -28.06
N GLY A 262 15.45 -0.95 -28.98
CA GLY A 262 15.51 -2.40 -28.74
C GLY A 262 14.59 -2.91 -27.63
N GLY A 263 13.75 -2.04 -27.07
CA GLY A 263 12.86 -2.37 -25.97
C GLY A 263 11.83 -3.41 -26.36
N LYS A 264 11.70 -4.47 -25.55
CA LYS A 264 10.69 -5.53 -25.71
C LYS A 264 9.70 -5.47 -24.56
N PRO A 265 8.41 -5.76 -24.80
CA PRO A 265 7.46 -5.94 -23.72
C PRO A 265 7.96 -7.03 -22.75
N ARG A 266 7.87 -6.71 -21.46
CA ARG A 266 8.25 -7.64 -20.37
C ARG A 266 7.04 -8.19 -19.64
N LEU A 267 5.91 -7.48 -19.77
CA LEU A 267 4.66 -7.82 -19.13
C LEU A 267 3.52 -7.83 -20.14
N ARG A 268 2.54 -8.67 -19.88
CA ARG A 268 1.21 -8.63 -20.49
C ARG A 268 0.22 -8.13 -19.47
N ILE A 269 -0.50 -7.04 -19.76
CA ILE A 269 -1.56 -6.51 -18.90
C ILE A 269 -2.76 -7.47 -18.94
N LEU A 270 -3.21 -7.95 -17.78
CA LEU A 270 -4.39 -8.81 -17.64
C LEU A 270 -5.66 -7.99 -17.41
N THR A 271 -5.54 -6.80 -16.83
CA THR A 271 -6.66 -5.87 -16.53
C THR A 271 -6.48 -4.57 -17.29
N GLY A 272 -7.15 -4.38 -18.42
CA GLY A 272 -7.07 -3.14 -19.21
C GLY A 272 -7.60 -1.91 -18.45
N ARG A 273 -8.63 -2.10 -17.61
CA ARG A 273 -9.15 -1.15 -16.63
C ARG A 273 -9.01 -1.78 -15.23
N PRO A 274 -8.95 -0.98 -14.15
CA PRO A 274 -8.96 -1.56 -12.81
C PRO A 274 -10.26 -2.33 -12.58
N VAL A 275 -10.16 -3.48 -11.93
CA VAL A 275 -11.32 -4.23 -11.44
C VAL A 275 -11.71 -3.63 -10.10
N MET A 276 -12.97 -3.27 -9.96
CA MET A 276 -13.54 -2.67 -8.76
C MET A 276 -14.31 -3.73 -7.98
N ALA A 277 -14.48 -3.51 -6.67
CA ALA A 277 -15.35 -4.34 -5.85
C ALA A 277 -16.81 -4.29 -6.37
N GLY A 278 -17.48 -5.43 -6.34
CA GLY A 278 -18.90 -5.54 -6.68
C GLY A 278 -19.81 -4.90 -5.62
N SER A 279 -21.07 -4.64 -5.95
CA SER A 279 -22.03 -4.04 -5.00
C SER A 279 -22.21 -4.88 -3.73
N SER A 280 -22.34 -6.20 -3.86
CA SER A 280 -22.43 -7.12 -2.73
C SER A 280 -21.19 -7.08 -1.82
N GLU A 281 -20.00 -7.05 -2.40
CA GLU A 281 -18.75 -6.94 -1.65
C GLU A 281 -18.66 -5.60 -0.89
N VAL A 282 -19.10 -4.50 -1.51
CA VAL A 282 -19.11 -3.18 -0.86
C VAL A 282 -20.15 -3.10 0.26
N GLU A 283 -21.29 -3.79 0.14
CA GLU A 283 -22.30 -3.89 1.19
C GLU A 283 -21.78 -4.66 2.41
N GLU A 284 -21.08 -5.78 2.20
CA GLU A 284 -20.47 -6.58 3.26
C GLU A 284 -19.19 -5.91 3.84
N ASN A 285 -18.39 -5.28 2.99
CA ASN A 285 -17.15 -4.58 3.35
C ASN A 285 -17.10 -3.18 2.72
N PRO A 286 -17.63 -2.14 3.38
CA PRO A 286 -17.62 -0.76 2.86
C PRO A 286 -16.21 -0.22 2.57
N ARG A 287 -15.15 -0.79 3.18
CA ARG A 287 -13.75 -0.42 2.93
C ARG A 287 -13.29 -0.81 1.52
N ALA A 288 -13.89 -1.84 0.91
CA ALA A 288 -13.61 -2.26 -0.46
C ALA A 288 -14.08 -1.26 -1.53
N ARG A 289 -14.92 -0.28 -1.18
CA ARG A 289 -15.50 0.69 -2.13
C ARG A 289 -14.46 1.41 -3.00
N SER A 290 -13.28 1.69 -2.45
CA SER A 290 -12.20 2.39 -3.16
C SER A 290 -11.16 1.46 -3.78
N ALA A 291 -11.29 0.15 -3.56
CA ALA A 291 -10.35 -0.86 -4.04
C ALA A 291 -10.29 -0.90 -5.57
N LYS A 292 -9.06 -0.93 -6.09
CA LYS A 292 -8.75 -1.02 -7.52
C LYS A 292 -7.73 -2.12 -7.74
N LEU A 293 -8.17 -3.24 -8.30
CA LEU A 293 -7.28 -4.34 -8.61
C LEU A 293 -6.70 -4.18 -10.01
N ARG A 294 -5.37 -4.31 -10.13
CA ARG A 294 -4.64 -4.44 -11.40
C ARG A 294 -3.78 -5.69 -11.40
N ALA A 295 -3.69 -6.32 -12.56
CA ALA A 295 -2.95 -7.56 -12.73
C ALA A 295 -2.16 -7.59 -14.03
N VAL A 296 -1.00 -8.28 -13.96
CA VAL A 296 -0.09 -8.52 -15.09
C VAL A 296 0.41 -9.96 -15.07
N ALA A 297 0.91 -10.41 -16.23
CA ALA A 297 1.70 -11.63 -16.34
C ALA A 297 3.06 -11.33 -16.95
N LYS A 298 4.11 -12.01 -16.48
CA LYS A 298 5.46 -11.97 -17.06
C LYS A 298 5.45 -12.65 -18.43
N LEU A 299 6.12 -12.06 -19.42
CA LEU A 299 6.30 -12.64 -20.76
C LEU A 299 7.53 -13.55 -20.83
#